data_c7eab62001b0e31c37b8ef255495fcf9
#
_entry.id   c7eab62001b0e31c37b8ef255495fcf9
#
_cell.length_a   1.000
_cell.length_b   1.000
_cell.length_c   1.000
_cell.angle_alpha   90.00
_cell.angle_beta   90.00
_cell.angle_gamma   90.00
#
_symmetry.space_group_name_H-M   'P 1'
#
loop_
_entity.id
_entity.type
_entity.pdbx_description
1 polymer ?
#
loop_
_entity_poly.entity_id
_entity_poly.type
_entity_poly.pdbx_seq_one_letter_code
_entity_poly.pdbx_strand_id
1 'polypeptide(L)'
;MIIAMSKRIIFIVLFLSITSVYGNENKSNRIEVLVNENIITKYDIIQRMKINSILRRIEINDDNYNQLLNAVVDDLVTEKLKIKKIEEFNINFDADEFDQHEKRFFSSIDYIKQDLEKLFSINDIDFIYLTEFLEVDLKWQKLIYGLYLRVTSVTDQEISDLMSKNLDLDKETASDLILQRQLELKSIKLLKDLKDEATIEYR
;
A
#
# COMPACT_ATOMS: atom_id res chain seq x y z
N MET A 1 -62.65 -41.32 31.93
CA MET A 1 -61.45 -42.08 31.55
C MET A 1 -60.97 -41.57 30.17
N ILE A 2 -60.51 -40.38 30.09
CA ILE A 2 -59.83 -39.79 28.91
C ILE A 2 -59.02 -38.60 29.41
N ILE A 3 -57.84 -38.76 29.89
CA ILE A 3 -56.79 -37.71 30.01
C ILE A 3 -55.47 -38.43 30.26
N ALA A 4 -54.81 -38.92 29.25
CA ALA A 4 -53.43 -39.38 29.35
C ALA A 4 -52.78 -39.65 28.00
N MET A 5 -52.93 -38.74 27.01
CA MET A 5 -52.25 -38.92 25.74
C MET A 5 -51.80 -37.62 25.08
N SER A 6 -51.34 -36.64 25.82
CA SER A 6 -50.94 -35.35 25.25
C SER A 6 -49.52 -34.85 25.62
N LYS A 7 -48.74 -35.64 26.36
CA LYS A 7 -47.40 -35.19 26.83
C LYS A 7 -46.17 -35.77 26.10
N ARG A 8 -46.40 -36.63 25.09
CA ARG A 8 -45.25 -37.27 24.36
C ARG A 8 -44.94 -36.69 22.98
N ILE A 9 -45.75 -35.78 22.46
CA ILE A 9 -45.56 -35.22 21.12
C ILE A 9 -44.78 -33.91 21.10
N ILE A 10 -44.64 -33.21 22.29
CA ILE A 10 -43.99 -31.91 22.35
C ILE A 10 -42.47 -32.02 22.46
N PHE A 11 -41.91 -33.22 22.70
CA PHE A 11 -40.45 -33.37 22.88
C PHE A 11 -39.66 -33.69 21.59
N ILE A 12 -40.30 -33.89 20.47
CA ILE A 12 -39.66 -34.30 19.20
C ILE A 12 -39.41 -33.09 18.26
N VAL A 13 -40.07 -31.95 18.48
CA VAL A 13 -39.93 -30.77 17.58
C VAL A 13 -38.79 -29.82 17.98
N LEU A 14 -38.21 -30.01 19.15
CA LEU A 14 -37.14 -29.10 19.63
C LEU A 14 -35.71 -29.52 19.26
N PHE A 15 -35.53 -30.53 18.40
CA PHE A 15 -34.20 -31.07 18.10
C PHE A 15 -33.75 -30.93 16.64
N LEU A 16 -34.45 -30.12 15.84
CA LEU A 16 -34.20 -29.99 14.40
C LEU A 16 -33.83 -28.55 13.96
N SER A 17 -33.34 -27.73 14.83
CA SER A 17 -32.76 -26.42 14.45
C SER A 17 -31.30 -26.31 14.83
N ILE A 18 -30.49 -27.35 14.54
CA ILE A 18 -29.09 -27.18 14.31
C ILE A 18 -29.00 -26.69 12.85
N THR A 19 -29.29 -25.43 12.65
CA THR A 19 -28.83 -24.70 11.48
C THR A 19 -27.33 -24.74 11.52
N SER A 20 -26.74 -25.53 10.64
CA SER A 20 -25.32 -25.46 10.31
C SER A 20 -25.04 -24.02 9.95
N VAL A 21 -24.48 -23.26 10.90
CA VAL A 21 -23.73 -22.05 10.58
C VAL A 21 -22.51 -22.56 9.82
N TYR A 22 -22.67 -22.78 8.53
CA TYR A 22 -21.55 -22.81 7.63
C TYR A 22 -20.96 -21.41 7.71
N GLY A 23 -19.95 -21.27 8.56
CA GLY A 23 -19.06 -20.14 8.50
C GLY A 23 -18.56 -20.05 7.06
N ASN A 24 -19.02 -19.06 6.35
CA ASN A 24 -18.40 -18.63 5.11
C ASN A 24 -17.00 -18.17 5.56
N GLU A 25 -16.03 -19.10 5.59
CA GLU A 25 -14.64 -18.72 5.75
C GLU A 25 -14.38 -17.74 4.62
N ASN A 26 -14.25 -16.48 4.99
CA ASN A 26 -14.03 -15.39 4.07
C ASN A 26 -12.65 -15.68 3.44
N LYS A 27 -12.63 -16.39 2.31
CA LYS A 27 -11.41 -16.76 1.55
C LYS A 27 -10.53 -15.55 1.22
N SER A 28 -11.07 -14.34 1.41
CA SER A 28 -10.35 -13.08 1.24
C SER A 28 -9.34 -12.77 2.35
N ASN A 29 -9.51 -13.32 3.55
CA ASN A 29 -8.62 -13.07 4.69
C ASN A 29 -7.49 -14.11 4.84
N ARG A 30 -7.28 -14.97 3.84
CA ARG A 30 -6.16 -15.91 3.85
C ARG A 30 -4.85 -15.12 3.83
N ILE A 31 -3.91 -15.53 4.69
CA ILE A 31 -2.54 -15.00 4.67
C ILE A 31 -1.84 -15.57 3.43
N GLU A 32 -1.31 -14.68 2.61
CA GLU A 32 -0.56 -15.04 1.40
C GLU A 32 0.94 -14.83 1.57
N VAL A 33 1.33 -13.80 2.34
CA VAL A 33 2.74 -13.52 2.62
C VAL A 33 2.92 -13.10 4.07
N LEU A 34 4.01 -13.55 4.68
CA LEU A 34 4.50 -13.07 5.96
C LEU A 34 5.83 -12.35 5.73
N VAL A 35 5.94 -11.10 6.16
CA VAL A 35 7.15 -10.28 6.06
C VAL A 35 7.62 -9.98 7.48
N ASN A 36 8.63 -10.71 7.96
CA ASN A 36 8.97 -10.77 9.38
C ASN A 36 7.73 -11.14 10.22
N GLU A 37 7.18 -10.17 10.98
CA GLU A 37 5.97 -10.33 11.81
C GLU A 37 4.72 -9.75 11.14
N ASN A 38 4.85 -9.11 9.98
CA ASN A 38 3.77 -8.44 9.29
C ASN A 38 3.09 -9.35 8.27
N ILE A 39 1.76 -9.31 8.26
CA ILE A 39 0.92 -10.15 7.41
C ILE A 39 0.50 -9.36 6.16
N ILE A 40 0.49 -10.04 5.01
CA ILE A 40 -0.18 -9.58 3.79
C ILE A 40 -1.24 -10.63 3.45
N THR A 41 -2.49 -10.19 3.41
CA THR A 41 -3.64 -11.05 3.12
C THR A 41 -3.97 -11.03 1.62
N LYS A 42 -4.74 -12.04 1.19
CA LYS A 42 -5.31 -12.03 -0.16
C LYS A 42 -6.18 -10.80 -0.41
N TYR A 43 -6.85 -10.29 0.63
CA TYR A 43 -7.66 -9.09 0.52
C TYR A 43 -6.80 -7.86 0.21
N ASP A 44 -5.68 -7.67 0.92
CA ASP A 44 -4.74 -6.56 0.67
C ASP A 44 -4.23 -6.59 -0.77
N ILE A 45 -3.88 -7.77 -1.27
CA ILE A 45 -3.42 -7.97 -2.65
C ILE A 45 -4.52 -7.56 -3.65
N ILE A 46 -5.75 -8.02 -3.45
CA ILE A 46 -6.87 -7.68 -4.33
C ILE A 46 -7.15 -6.18 -4.32
N GLN A 47 -7.18 -5.55 -3.15
CA GLN A 47 -7.39 -4.10 -3.04
C GLN A 47 -6.28 -3.33 -3.77
N ARG A 48 -5.02 -3.68 -3.55
CA ARG A 48 -3.88 -3.04 -4.22
C ARG A 48 -3.88 -3.26 -5.73
N MET A 49 -4.25 -4.46 -6.20
CA MET A 49 -4.41 -4.73 -7.64
C MET A 49 -5.46 -3.82 -8.29
N LYS A 50 -6.62 -3.70 -7.66
CA LYS A 50 -7.71 -2.83 -8.14
C LYS A 50 -7.28 -1.36 -8.15
N ILE A 51 -6.64 -0.88 -7.08
CA ILE A 51 -6.11 0.49 -6.99
C ILE A 51 -5.12 0.75 -8.13
N ASN A 52 -4.12 -0.13 -8.30
CA ASN A 52 -3.11 0.01 -9.35
C ASN A 52 -3.71 -0.03 -10.76
N SER A 53 -4.71 -0.90 -10.98
CA SER A 53 -5.45 -0.99 -12.24
C SER A 53 -6.13 0.34 -12.59
N ILE A 54 -6.83 0.93 -11.64
CA ILE A 54 -7.53 2.21 -11.82
C ILE A 54 -6.53 3.35 -12.04
N LEU A 55 -5.55 3.50 -11.16
CA LEU A 55 -4.60 4.61 -11.21
C LEU A 55 -3.73 4.60 -12.48
N ARG A 56 -3.37 3.40 -12.95
CA ARG A 56 -2.54 3.22 -14.16
C ARG A 56 -3.37 2.99 -15.42
N ARG A 57 -4.70 2.92 -15.33
CA ARG A 57 -5.62 2.62 -16.43
C ARG A 57 -5.26 1.30 -17.14
N ILE A 58 -4.92 0.28 -16.36
CA ILE A 58 -4.57 -1.05 -16.85
C ILE A 58 -5.76 -1.97 -16.58
N GLU A 59 -6.31 -2.58 -17.62
CA GLU A 59 -7.32 -3.63 -17.48
C GLU A 59 -6.66 -4.94 -17.03
N ILE A 60 -7.21 -5.55 -15.97
CA ILE A 60 -6.75 -6.85 -15.46
C ILE A 60 -7.36 -7.95 -16.34
N ASN A 61 -6.52 -8.76 -16.97
CA ASN A 61 -6.93 -9.90 -17.81
C ASN A 61 -5.99 -11.09 -17.59
N ASP A 62 -6.30 -12.23 -18.20
CA ASP A 62 -5.53 -13.47 -18.00
C ASP A 62 -4.06 -13.35 -18.44
N ASP A 63 -3.77 -12.53 -19.44
CA ASP A 63 -2.41 -12.36 -19.98
C ASP A 63 -1.49 -11.59 -19.01
N ASN A 64 -2.04 -10.61 -18.28
CA ASN A 64 -1.25 -9.76 -17.40
C ASN A 64 -1.44 -10.04 -15.89
N TYR A 65 -2.41 -10.91 -15.52
CA TYR A 65 -2.77 -11.17 -14.13
C TYR A 65 -1.58 -11.55 -13.26
N ASN A 66 -0.79 -12.54 -13.68
CA ASN A 66 0.35 -13.03 -12.90
C ASN A 66 1.44 -11.96 -12.74
N GLN A 67 1.67 -11.16 -13.80
CA GLN A 67 2.65 -10.07 -13.73
C GLN A 67 2.19 -8.99 -12.75
N LEU A 68 0.92 -8.59 -12.81
CA LEU A 68 0.34 -7.61 -11.88
C LEU A 68 0.32 -8.14 -10.45
N LEU A 69 -0.03 -9.41 -10.25
CA LEU A 69 -0.01 -10.06 -8.94
C LEU A 69 1.38 -9.99 -8.31
N ASN A 70 2.41 -10.42 -9.05
CA ASN A 70 3.78 -10.40 -8.55
C ASN A 70 4.26 -8.99 -8.23
N ALA A 71 3.94 -8.00 -9.07
CA ALA A 71 4.29 -6.61 -8.83
C ALA A 71 3.60 -6.06 -7.57
N VAL A 72 2.30 -6.36 -7.39
CA VAL A 72 1.54 -5.93 -6.21
C VAL A 72 2.06 -6.59 -4.93
N VAL A 73 2.40 -7.87 -4.97
CA VAL A 73 2.99 -8.56 -3.82
C VAL A 73 4.33 -7.92 -3.44
N ASP A 74 5.20 -7.62 -4.40
CA ASP A 74 6.48 -6.94 -4.15
C ASP A 74 6.29 -5.51 -3.60
N ASP A 75 5.30 -4.77 -4.12
CA ASP A 75 4.91 -3.44 -3.61
C ASP A 75 4.48 -3.53 -2.12
N LEU A 76 3.59 -4.49 -1.77
CA LEU A 76 3.11 -4.67 -0.41
C LEU A 76 4.22 -5.14 0.55
N VAL A 77 5.09 -6.05 0.11
CA VAL A 77 6.29 -6.45 0.88
C VAL A 77 7.17 -5.23 1.16
N THR A 78 7.45 -4.43 0.14
CA THR A 78 8.22 -3.20 0.26
C THR A 78 7.58 -2.22 1.24
N GLU A 79 6.25 -2.07 1.20
CA GLU A 79 5.50 -1.22 2.12
C GLU A 79 5.61 -1.68 3.57
N LYS A 80 5.50 -3.00 3.84
CA LYS A 80 5.68 -3.54 5.20
C LYS A 80 7.09 -3.28 5.75
N LEU A 81 8.12 -3.37 4.90
CA LEU A 81 9.49 -3.04 5.29
C LEU A 81 9.68 -1.55 5.58
N LYS A 82 9.07 -0.67 4.76
CA LYS A 82 9.05 0.77 5.01
C LYS A 82 8.39 1.10 6.35
N ILE A 83 7.20 0.53 6.62
CA ILE A 83 6.45 0.75 7.85
C ILE A 83 7.32 0.41 9.07
N LYS A 84 7.92 -0.79 9.09
CA LYS A 84 8.81 -1.21 10.18
C LYS A 84 9.95 -0.21 10.39
N LYS A 85 10.58 0.25 9.31
CA LYS A 85 11.70 1.20 9.42
C LYS A 85 11.25 2.60 9.88
N ILE A 86 10.09 3.05 9.43
CA ILE A 86 9.45 4.31 9.87
C ILE A 86 9.17 4.27 11.37
N GLU A 87 8.65 3.15 11.88
CA GLU A 87 8.36 2.94 13.31
C GLU A 87 9.62 2.97 14.16
N GLU A 88 10.72 2.31 13.71
CA GLU A 88 12.02 2.33 14.40
C GLU A 88 12.55 3.76 14.64
N PHE A 89 12.27 4.68 13.73
CA PHE A 89 12.71 6.08 13.80
C PHE A 89 11.65 7.04 14.34
N ASN A 90 10.45 6.54 14.70
CA ASN A 90 9.32 7.35 15.19
C ASN A 90 8.98 8.53 14.27
N ILE A 91 8.96 8.29 12.95
CA ILE A 91 8.66 9.34 11.97
C ILE A 91 7.17 9.67 11.98
N ASN A 92 6.85 10.93 12.22
CA ASN A 92 5.49 11.47 12.23
C ASN A 92 5.36 12.63 11.23
N PHE A 93 4.14 12.99 10.92
CA PHE A 93 3.77 14.16 10.12
C PHE A 93 2.59 14.89 10.81
N ASP A 94 2.39 16.15 10.46
CA ASP A 94 1.19 16.91 10.83
C ASP A 94 0.17 16.95 9.69
N ALA A 95 -1.02 17.50 9.97
CA ALA A 95 -2.11 17.54 9.00
C ALA A 95 -1.77 18.36 7.76
N ASP A 96 -1.03 19.47 7.92
CA ASP A 96 -0.67 20.35 6.80
C ASP A 96 0.33 19.67 5.86
N GLU A 97 1.29 18.91 6.41
CA GLU A 97 2.24 18.11 5.63
C GLU A 97 1.51 17.05 4.80
N PHE A 98 0.54 16.35 5.41
CA PHE A 98 -0.26 15.34 4.70
C PHE A 98 -1.13 15.98 3.61
N ASP A 99 -1.82 17.06 3.90
CA ASP A 99 -2.65 17.77 2.92
C ASP A 99 -1.84 18.23 1.70
N GLN A 100 -0.60 18.71 1.92
CA GLN A 100 0.29 19.09 0.83
C GLN A 100 0.77 17.88 0.03
N HIS A 101 1.06 16.76 0.70
CA HIS A 101 1.47 15.53 0.06
C HIS A 101 0.32 14.94 -0.78
N GLU A 102 -0.88 14.87 -0.23
CA GLU A 102 -2.09 14.45 -0.94
C GLU A 102 -2.37 15.32 -2.16
N LYS A 103 -2.28 16.66 -2.04
CA LYS A 103 -2.44 17.59 -3.17
C LYS A 103 -1.41 17.34 -4.27
N ARG A 104 -0.13 17.10 -3.93
CA ARG A 104 0.89 16.75 -4.93
C ARG A 104 0.56 15.44 -5.64
N PHE A 105 0.12 14.43 -4.90
CA PHE A 105 -0.31 13.16 -5.48
C PHE A 105 -1.44 13.36 -6.48
N PHE A 106 -2.54 14.04 -6.10
CA PHE A 106 -3.67 14.30 -7.01
C PHE A 106 -3.30 15.20 -8.19
N SER A 107 -2.29 16.07 -8.04
CA SER A 107 -1.77 16.87 -9.16
C SER A 107 -0.92 16.04 -10.14
N SER A 108 -0.39 14.89 -9.71
CA SER A 108 0.44 14.00 -10.53
C SER A 108 -0.36 12.93 -11.27
N ILE A 109 -1.62 12.71 -10.89
CA ILE A 109 -2.54 11.75 -11.52
C ILE A 109 -3.68 12.50 -12.21
N ASP A 110 -4.28 11.85 -13.20
CA ASP A 110 -5.37 12.43 -13.99
C ASP A 110 -6.75 12.12 -13.35
N TYR A 111 -6.86 12.35 -12.02
CA TYR A 111 -8.08 12.18 -11.23
C TYR A 111 -8.20 13.29 -10.20
N ILE A 112 -9.42 13.79 -10.00
CA ILE A 112 -9.76 14.57 -8.81
C ILE A 112 -10.22 13.62 -7.70
N LYS A 113 -9.96 14.01 -6.43
CA LYS A 113 -10.20 13.15 -5.26
C LYS A 113 -11.62 12.59 -5.22
N GLN A 114 -12.64 13.45 -5.39
CA GLN A 114 -14.04 13.03 -5.29
C GLN A 114 -14.45 12.02 -6.38
N ASP A 115 -13.90 12.13 -7.58
CA ASP A 115 -14.22 11.20 -8.66
C ASP A 115 -13.51 9.86 -8.43
N LEU A 116 -12.28 9.89 -7.90
CA LEU A 116 -11.57 8.67 -7.52
C LEU A 116 -12.26 7.94 -6.36
N GLU A 117 -12.75 8.66 -5.34
CA GLU A 117 -13.54 8.10 -4.24
C GLU A 117 -14.80 7.39 -4.75
N LYS A 118 -15.54 8.01 -5.68
CA LYS A 118 -16.71 7.37 -6.31
C LYS A 118 -16.32 6.13 -7.10
N LEU A 119 -15.24 6.22 -7.89
CA LEU A 119 -14.76 5.11 -8.70
C LEU A 119 -14.33 3.94 -7.84
N PHE A 120 -13.66 4.20 -6.72
CA PHE A 120 -13.28 3.17 -5.74
C PHE A 120 -14.52 2.53 -5.12
N SER A 121 -15.50 3.32 -4.68
CA SER A 121 -16.74 2.80 -4.12
C SER A 121 -17.50 1.88 -5.08
N ILE A 122 -17.57 2.22 -6.38
CA ILE A 122 -18.22 1.38 -7.41
C ILE A 122 -17.48 0.05 -7.61
N ASN A 123 -16.18 0.01 -7.37
CA ASN A 123 -15.33 -1.17 -7.54
C ASN A 123 -15.06 -1.93 -6.24
N ASP A 124 -15.80 -1.67 -5.17
CA ASP A 124 -15.59 -2.26 -3.84
C ASP A 124 -14.15 -2.10 -3.35
N ILE A 125 -13.60 -0.88 -3.51
CA ILE A 125 -12.30 -0.49 -2.98
C ILE A 125 -12.53 0.45 -1.80
N ASP A 126 -11.93 0.15 -0.66
CA ASP A 126 -11.93 1.07 0.47
C ASP A 126 -10.86 2.14 0.24
N PHE A 127 -11.28 3.42 0.27
CA PHE A 127 -10.39 4.56 0.03
C PHE A 127 -9.28 4.67 1.10
N ILE A 128 -9.48 4.06 2.27
CA ILE A 128 -8.48 4.03 3.34
C ILE A 128 -7.15 3.43 2.86
N TYR A 129 -7.15 2.42 1.98
CA TYR A 129 -5.92 1.81 1.43
C TYR A 129 -5.05 2.79 0.65
N LEU A 130 -5.68 3.74 -0.06
CA LEU A 130 -4.93 4.81 -0.74
C LEU A 130 -4.40 5.82 0.27
N THR A 131 -5.20 6.17 1.29
CA THR A 131 -4.78 7.09 2.36
C THR A 131 -3.60 6.53 3.13
N GLU A 132 -3.66 5.28 3.57
CA GLU A 132 -2.56 4.59 4.27
C GLU A 132 -1.29 4.52 3.42
N PHE A 133 -1.44 4.22 2.13
CA PHE A 133 -0.30 4.25 1.19
C PHE A 133 0.36 5.63 1.13
N LEU A 134 -0.43 6.72 1.03
CA LEU A 134 0.10 8.09 1.00
C LEU A 134 0.76 8.48 2.32
N GLU A 135 0.23 8.04 3.46
CA GLU A 135 0.84 8.26 4.76
C GLU A 135 2.22 7.58 4.88
N VAL A 136 2.30 6.30 4.43
CA VAL A 136 3.56 5.56 4.43
C VAL A 136 4.58 6.22 3.49
N ASP A 137 4.13 6.68 2.32
CA ASP A 137 5.00 7.35 1.36
C ASP A 137 5.55 8.67 1.92
N LEU A 138 4.71 9.51 2.53
CA LEU A 138 5.13 10.75 3.18
C LEU A 138 6.14 10.49 4.30
N LYS A 139 5.83 9.56 5.22
CA LYS A 139 6.74 9.19 6.32
C LYS A 139 8.07 8.65 5.80
N TRP A 140 8.03 7.84 4.73
CA TRP A 140 9.23 7.30 4.11
C TRP A 140 10.10 8.40 3.50
N GLN A 141 9.51 9.35 2.78
CA GLN A 141 10.23 10.52 2.26
C GLN A 141 10.91 11.29 3.40
N LYS A 142 10.18 11.58 4.50
CA LYS A 142 10.75 12.26 5.69
C LYS A 142 11.90 11.47 6.31
N LEU A 143 11.80 10.15 6.40
CA LEU A 143 12.87 9.28 6.89
C LEU A 143 14.12 9.40 6.02
N ILE A 144 13.98 9.27 4.69
CA ILE A 144 15.10 9.38 3.75
C ILE A 144 15.78 10.74 3.84
N TYR A 145 14.99 11.82 3.88
CA TYR A 145 15.53 13.16 4.10
C TYR A 145 16.29 13.26 5.43
N GLY A 146 15.71 12.79 6.52
CA GLY A 146 16.35 12.82 7.85
C GLY A 146 17.68 12.06 7.91
N LEU A 147 17.76 10.90 7.26
CA LEU A 147 18.95 10.06 7.26
C LEU A 147 20.06 10.58 6.34
N TYR A 148 19.70 11.10 5.17
CA TYR A 148 20.68 11.26 4.10
C TYR A 148 20.91 12.69 3.65
N LEU A 149 20.02 13.65 3.92
CA LEU A 149 20.19 15.03 3.44
C LEU A 149 21.54 15.64 3.82
N ARG A 150 21.98 15.45 5.07
CA ARG A 150 23.22 16.04 5.58
C ARG A 150 24.51 15.40 5.01
N VAL A 151 24.39 14.19 4.47
CA VAL A 151 25.54 13.44 3.90
C VAL A 151 25.46 13.36 2.38
N THR A 152 24.51 14.04 1.79
CA THR A 152 24.35 14.15 0.34
C THR A 152 24.82 15.53 -0.09
N SER A 153 25.71 15.59 -1.07
CA SER A 153 26.24 16.84 -1.61
C SER A 153 25.99 16.89 -3.11
N VAL A 154 25.61 18.07 -3.60
CA VAL A 154 25.49 18.35 -5.03
C VAL A 154 26.69 19.22 -5.42
N THR A 155 27.39 18.82 -6.46
CA THR A 155 28.58 19.54 -6.94
C THR A 155 28.24 20.50 -8.08
N ASP A 156 29.02 21.60 -8.19
CA ASP A 156 28.85 22.54 -9.32
C ASP A 156 29.04 21.84 -10.70
N GLN A 157 29.85 20.79 -10.75
CA GLN A 157 30.04 20.01 -11.98
C GLN A 157 28.77 19.26 -12.38
N GLU A 158 28.11 18.56 -11.43
CA GLU A 158 26.85 17.86 -11.67
C GLU A 158 25.76 18.83 -12.16
N ILE A 159 25.68 20.01 -11.52
CA ILE A 159 24.74 21.07 -11.91
C ILE A 159 25.03 21.53 -13.35
N SER A 160 26.27 21.84 -13.65
CA SER A 160 26.68 22.27 -14.99
C SER A 160 26.40 21.20 -16.05
N ASP A 161 26.68 19.94 -15.75
CA ASP A 161 26.43 18.81 -16.65
C ASP A 161 24.92 18.62 -16.90
N LEU A 162 24.06 18.79 -15.88
CA LEU A 162 22.61 18.69 -16.05
C LEU A 162 22.08 19.88 -16.87
N MET A 163 22.49 21.11 -16.56
CA MET A 163 22.07 22.32 -17.29
C MET A 163 22.54 22.30 -18.74
N SER A 164 23.71 21.75 -19.04
CA SER A 164 24.19 21.64 -20.42
C SER A 164 23.33 20.73 -21.32
N LYS A 165 22.62 19.78 -20.71
CA LYS A 165 21.69 18.85 -21.40
C LYS A 165 20.26 19.37 -21.42
N ASN A 166 19.94 20.36 -20.60
CA ASN A 166 18.60 20.93 -20.43
C ASN A 166 18.71 22.44 -20.29
N LEU A 167 18.71 23.13 -21.43
CA LEU A 167 19.02 24.58 -21.51
C LEU A 167 18.00 25.47 -20.77
N ASP A 168 16.80 24.96 -20.46
CA ASP A 168 15.75 25.71 -19.77
C ASP A 168 15.81 25.60 -18.24
N LEU A 169 16.77 24.82 -17.70
CA LEU A 169 16.93 24.68 -16.24
C LEU A 169 17.78 25.81 -15.66
N ASP A 170 17.28 26.44 -14.60
CA ASP A 170 18.11 27.28 -13.75
C ASP A 170 18.96 26.46 -12.77
N LYS A 171 19.92 27.10 -12.13
CA LYS A 171 20.88 26.46 -11.23
C LYS A 171 20.19 25.84 -9.99
N GLU A 172 19.19 26.50 -9.43
CA GLU A 172 18.45 26.04 -8.24
C GLU A 172 17.65 24.77 -8.56
N THR A 173 16.83 24.81 -9.61
CA THR A 173 16.08 23.65 -10.07
C THR A 173 16.98 22.48 -10.43
N ALA A 174 18.11 22.72 -11.10
CA ALA A 174 19.07 21.67 -11.42
C ALA A 174 19.67 21.04 -10.15
N SER A 175 20.02 21.85 -9.16
CA SER A 175 20.53 21.38 -7.87
C SER A 175 19.51 20.51 -7.14
N ASP A 176 18.24 20.95 -7.09
CA ASP A 176 17.15 20.21 -6.43
C ASP A 176 16.87 18.86 -7.11
N LEU A 177 16.86 18.82 -8.43
CA LEU A 177 16.69 17.59 -9.19
C LEU A 177 17.80 16.58 -8.93
N ILE A 178 19.05 17.05 -8.85
CA ILE A 178 20.21 16.19 -8.53
C ILE A 178 20.08 15.66 -7.11
N LEU A 179 19.77 16.52 -6.14
CA LEU A 179 19.56 16.14 -4.74
C LEU A 179 18.47 15.08 -4.61
N GLN A 180 17.30 15.32 -5.22
CA GLN A 180 16.18 14.37 -5.19
C GLN A 180 16.60 13.02 -5.78
N ARG A 181 17.29 12.99 -6.92
CA ARG A 181 17.80 11.77 -7.53
C ARG A 181 18.79 11.03 -6.61
N GLN A 182 19.68 11.73 -5.96
CA GLN A 182 20.65 11.12 -5.05
C GLN A 182 19.95 10.53 -3.82
N LEU A 183 18.93 11.22 -3.26
CA LEU A 183 18.13 10.71 -2.15
C LEU A 183 17.31 9.49 -2.56
N GLU A 184 16.76 9.47 -3.78
CA GLU A 184 16.07 8.31 -4.34
C GLU A 184 17.00 7.09 -4.45
N LEU A 185 18.22 7.26 -4.94
CA LEU A 185 19.22 6.18 -4.99
C LEU A 185 19.57 5.64 -3.58
N LYS A 186 19.63 6.51 -2.57
CA LYS A 186 19.82 6.11 -1.16
C LYS A 186 18.60 5.33 -0.64
N SER A 187 17.39 5.77 -0.99
CA SER A 187 16.14 5.06 -0.69
C SER A 187 16.12 3.65 -1.29
N ILE A 188 16.43 3.53 -2.57
CA ILE A 188 16.49 2.23 -3.27
C ILE A 188 17.51 1.31 -2.61
N LYS A 189 18.70 1.83 -2.27
CA LYS A 189 19.71 1.04 -1.58
C LYS A 189 19.23 0.57 -0.22
N LEU A 190 18.66 1.47 0.60
CA LEU A 190 18.13 1.10 1.92
C LEU A 190 17.04 0.04 1.81
N LEU A 191 16.11 0.17 0.84
CA LEU A 191 15.07 -0.83 0.61
C LEU A 191 15.65 -2.19 0.21
N LYS A 192 16.70 -2.19 -0.62
CA LYS A 192 17.38 -3.43 -0.98
C LYS A 192 17.99 -4.09 0.26
N ASP A 193 18.72 -3.33 1.07
CA ASP A 193 19.34 -3.83 2.30
C ASP A 193 18.25 -4.40 3.25
N LEU A 194 17.11 -3.70 3.41
CA LEU A 194 15.98 -4.18 4.20
C LEU A 194 15.35 -5.47 3.65
N LYS A 195 15.25 -5.63 2.32
CA LYS A 195 14.75 -6.88 1.70
C LYS A 195 15.71 -8.04 1.91
N ASP A 196 17.03 -7.78 1.82
CA ASP A 196 18.06 -8.81 2.00
C ASP A 196 18.13 -9.30 3.45
N GLU A 197 17.75 -8.46 4.43
CA GLU A 197 17.71 -8.80 5.86
C GLU A 197 16.37 -9.41 6.32
N ALA A 198 15.31 -9.28 5.53
CA ALA A 198 13.97 -9.69 5.92
C ALA A 198 13.72 -11.19 5.73
N THR A 199 12.93 -11.77 6.63
CA THR A 199 12.34 -13.10 6.42
C THR A 199 11.00 -12.92 5.69
N ILE A 200 10.90 -13.43 4.46
CA ILE A 200 9.70 -13.35 3.63
C ILE A 200 9.24 -14.77 3.33
N GLU A 201 8.05 -15.13 3.79
CA GLU A 201 7.44 -16.45 3.59
C GLU A 201 6.16 -16.32 2.74
N TYR A 202 6.13 -17.00 1.59
CA TYR A 202 4.95 -17.11 0.72
C TYR A 202 4.16 -18.38 1.09
N ARG A 203 2.81 -18.29 1.15
CA ARG A 203 1.92 -19.36 1.62
C ARG A 203 0.85 -19.74 0.60
#